data_75c47fbea6a5cffacfc1aa455a84e429
#
_entry.id   75c47fbea6a5cffacfc1aa455a84e429
#
_cell.length_a   1.000
_cell.length_b   1.000
_cell.length_c   1.000
_cell.angle_alpha   90.00
_cell.angle_beta   90.00
_cell.angle_gamma   90.00
#
_symmetry.space_group_name_H-M   'P 1'
#
loop_
_entity.id
_entity.type
_entity.pdbx_description
1 polymer ?
#
loop_
_entity_poly.entity_id
_entity_poly.type
_entity_poly.pdbx_seq_one_letter_code
_entity_poly.pdbx_strand_id
1 'polypeptide(L)'
;MKKLNFIKLKYLFFLILLSFDINAQEISQGPYEQLIIRGVTLINGNGAPPIGPIDIEVRKNKITKIQTVGYPGIETRRNGPVLENNGKEIDCSGMYLLPGFIDMHGHIGGESQGADPDYVFKLWLAHGITTVREPSGRGVDFTLDLKRKSEKNTIIAPRIFSYTGFGSGGNITTPLEAREWVKENAKKGADGIKFFGSSPEIMKAALDENNKLGLKSACHHAQLSVARWNVLHSARAGLTSMEHWYGLPEALFNDRTIQNYPADYNYQNEQHRFEEAGKLWKQAAEPFSNHWNKVMNELIDLDFTIDPTFNIYEASRDLHRARRAEWHEDYTLPSLWKFYEPSKISHGSYWHYWGTEQEVEWKNNYKLWMTFINEYKNRGGRITTGSDSGFIYQLYGFAYIRELELLREAGFHPLEIIKSATLNGAEALGAEELIGSVEVGKLADFVIIEENPLKNLKVLYGTGAIKLNNKNEVVRVGGVKYTIKDGIIYNSKML
;
A
#
# COMPACT_ATOMS: atom_id res chain seq x y z
N MET A 1 -32.78 -8.91 -69.41
CA MET A 1 -31.49 -9.57 -69.30
C MET A 1 -30.64 -8.72 -68.39
N LYS A 2 -30.27 -9.14 -67.20
CA LYS A 2 -29.42 -10.11 -66.60
C LYS A 2 -29.85 -10.27 -65.14
N LYS A 3 -30.28 -11.45 -64.73
CA LYS A 3 -30.30 -11.91 -63.33
C LYS A 3 -28.85 -12.23 -62.99
N LEU A 4 -28.26 -11.51 -62.03
CA LEU A 4 -26.93 -11.83 -61.46
C LEU A 4 -27.09 -12.20 -60.01
N ASN A 5 -26.94 -13.46 -59.80
CA ASN A 5 -26.42 -14.21 -58.65
C ASN A 5 -26.38 -13.52 -57.24
N PHE A 6 -27.50 -13.60 -56.54
CA PHE A 6 -27.59 -13.34 -55.10
C PHE A 6 -27.15 -14.52 -54.20
N ILE A 7 -26.67 -15.61 -54.78
CA ILE A 7 -26.35 -16.84 -54.06
C ILE A 7 -24.90 -16.91 -53.55
N LYS A 8 -23.97 -16.17 -54.17
CA LYS A 8 -22.55 -16.17 -53.73
C LYS A 8 -22.23 -15.26 -52.55
N LEU A 9 -23.11 -14.34 -52.17
CA LEU A 9 -22.87 -13.42 -51.06
C LEU A 9 -23.29 -13.99 -49.71
N LYS A 10 -24.16 -15.01 -49.66
CA LYS A 10 -24.58 -15.65 -48.41
C LYS A 10 -23.53 -16.62 -47.82
N TYR A 11 -22.68 -17.19 -48.66
CA TYR A 11 -21.61 -18.10 -48.20
C TYR A 11 -20.36 -17.37 -47.73
N LEU A 12 -20.12 -16.14 -48.15
CA LEU A 12 -18.98 -15.34 -47.70
C LEU A 12 -19.21 -14.71 -46.33
N PHE A 13 -20.48 -14.48 -45.94
CA PHE A 13 -20.83 -13.98 -44.61
C PHE A 13 -20.86 -15.06 -43.52
N PHE A 14 -20.99 -16.35 -43.89
CA PHE A 14 -20.96 -17.47 -42.97
C PHE A 14 -19.56 -17.96 -42.64
N LEU A 15 -18.56 -17.65 -43.49
CA LEU A 15 -17.14 -18.00 -43.31
C LEU A 15 -16.36 -16.96 -42.46
N ILE A 16 -16.93 -15.76 -42.24
CA ILE A 16 -16.31 -14.70 -41.42
C ILE A 16 -16.74 -14.80 -39.95
N LEU A 17 -17.76 -15.61 -39.65
CA LEU A 17 -18.25 -15.84 -38.26
C LEU A 17 -17.60 -17.04 -37.55
N LEU A 18 -16.64 -17.72 -38.18
CA LEU A 18 -16.00 -18.91 -37.62
C LEU A 18 -14.50 -18.76 -37.29
N SER A 19 -13.98 -17.53 -37.16
CA SER A 19 -12.57 -17.31 -36.86
C SER A 19 -12.29 -16.15 -35.90
N PHE A 20 -13.16 -15.94 -34.95
CA PHE A 20 -12.86 -15.14 -33.77
C PHE A 20 -13.10 -15.95 -32.47
N ASP A 21 -12.49 -17.13 -32.37
CA ASP A 21 -12.00 -17.60 -31.08
C ASP A 21 -10.73 -16.80 -30.77
N ILE A 22 -10.89 -15.51 -30.53
CA ILE A 22 -9.95 -14.76 -29.72
C ILE A 22 -10.11 -15.42 -28.35
N ASN A 23 -9.11 -16.18 -27.91
CA ASN A 23 -8.90 -16.52 -26.51
C ASN A 23 -8.95 -15.20 -25.72
N ALA A 24 -10.14 -14.80 -25.29
CA ALA A 24 -10.30 -13.78 -24.28
C ALA A 24 -9.63 -14.37 -23.04
N GLN A 25 -8.36 -14.01 -22.81
CA GLN A 25 -7.68 -14.37 -21.58
C GLN A 25 -8.53 -13.79 -20.46
N GLU A 26 -9.07 -14.66 -19.61
CA GLU A 26 -9.88 -14.22 -18.48
C GLU A 26 -9.01 -13.38 -17.54
N ILE A 27 -9.56 -12.25 -17.08
CA ILE A 27 -8.89 -11.35 -16.12
C ILE A 27 -8.53 -12.12 -14.84
N SER A 28 -9.40 -13.05 -14.43
CA SER A 28 -9.23 -13.87 -13.23
C SER A 28 -9.56 -15.33 -13.50
N GLN A 29 -8.88 -16.23 -12.80
CA GLN A 29 -9.10 -17.69 -12.88
C GLN A 29 -9.08 -18.32 -11.49
N GLY A 30 -9.98 -19.27 -11.25
CA GLY A 30 -10.09 -19.96 -9.97
C GLY A 30 -11.18 -19.35 -9.05
N PRO A 31 -11.17 -19.61 -7.72
CA PRO A 31 -10.22 -20.52 -7.06
C PRO A 31 -10.38 -21.97 -7.53
N TYR A 32 -9.27 -22.70 -7.58
CA TYR A 32 -9.24 -24.11 -7.95
C TYR A 32 -9.30 -25.01 -6.71
N GLU A 33 -9.84 -26.23 -6.83
CA GLU A 33 -9.76 -27.21 -5.75
C GLU A 33 -8.29 -27.54 -5.40
N GLN A 34 -7.43 -27.59 -6.43
CA GLN A 34 -5.98 -27.67 -6.29
C GLN A 34 -5.30 -26.75 -7.31
N LEU A 35 -4.42 -25.88 -6.84
CA LEU A 35 -3.50 -25.09 -7.68
C LEU A 35 -2.07 -25.47 -7.30
N ILE A 36 -1.24 -25.79 -8.31
CA ILE A 36 0.19 -26.02 -8.12
C ILE A 36 0.98 -24.96 -8.87
N ILE A 37 1.84 -24.25 -8.13
CA ILE A 37 2.78 -23.27 -8.68
C ILE A 37 4.16 -23.92 -8.70
N ARG A 38 4.74 -24.10 -9.91
CA ARG A 38 5.96 -24.87 -10.13
C ARG A 38 7.21 -24.00 -10.20
N GLY A 39 8.27 -24.45 -9.55
CA GLY A 39 9.66 -24.07 -9.83
C GLY A 39 10.06 -22.64 -9.46
N VAL A 40 9.33 -21.97 -8.57
CA VAL A 40 9.60 -20.57 -8.19
C VAL A 40 10.82 -20.44 -7.28
N THR A 41 11.45 -19.26 -7.29
CA THR A 41 12.30 -18.79 -6.20
C THR A 41 11.41 -18.05 -5.19
N LEU A 42 11.28 -18.59 -4.00
CA LEU A 42 10.45 -18.05 -2.93
C LEU A 42 11.22 -16.99 -2.12
N ILE A 43 10.65 -15.78 -2.03
CA ILE A 43 11.01 -14.73 -1.08
C ILE A 43 9.89 -14.69 -0.05
N ASN A 44 10.10 -15.29 1.13
CA ASN A 44 9.04 -15.63 2.08
C ASN A 44 8.29 -14.42 2.69
N GLY A 45 8.91 -13.23 2.73
CA GLY A 45 8.32 -12.04 3.39
C GLY A 45 8.76 -11.84 4.84
N ASN A 46 9.43 -12.82 5.47
CA ASN A 46 9.89 -12.75 6.85
C ASN A 46 11.32 -12.23 7.04
N GLY A 47 11.96 -11.75 5.96
CA GLY A 47 13.35 -11.29 5.96
C GLY A 47 14.40 -12.38 5.72
N ALA A 48 13.98 -13.65 5.62
CA ALA A 48 14.88 -14.76 5.29
C ALA A 48 15.38 -14.68 3.83
N PRO A 49 16.58 -15.24 3.53
CA PRO A 49 17.08 -15.28 2.17
C PRO A 49 16.17 -16.10 1.24
N PRO A 50 16.14 -15.77 -0.07
CA PRO A 50 15.36 -16.53 -1.05
C PRO A 50 15.78 -17.98 -1.14
N ILE A 51 14.81 -18.87 -1.36
CA ILE A 51 15.04 -20.31 -1.58
C ILE A 51 14.34 -20.78 -2.86
N GLY A 52 14.94 -21.71 -3.59
CA GLY A 52 14.33 -22.26 -4.82
C GLY A 52 15.26 -23.27 -5.53
N PRO A 53 14.72 -24.02 -6.51
CA PRO A 53 13.32 -24.03 -6.96
C PRO A 53 12.35 -24.71 -5.96
N ILE A 54 11.18 -24.10 -5.81
CA ILE A 54 10.11 -24.51 -4.89
C ILE A 54 8.82 -24.75 -5.67
N ASP A 55 8.11 -25.84 -5.35
CA ASP A 55 6.72 -26.02 -5.73
C ASP A 55 5.81 -25.68 -4.54
N ILE A 56 4.72 -24.97 -4.82
CA ILE A 56 3.71 -24.60 -3.82
C ILE A 56 2.37 -25.21 -4.23
N GLU A 57 1.75 -25.94 -3.31
CA GLU A 57 0.38 -26.45 -3.48
C GLU A 57 -0.59 -25.60 -2.68
N VAL A 58 -1.66 -25.18 -3.33
CA VAL A 58 -2.79 -24.47 -2.75
C VAL A 58 -4.05 -25.32 -2.92
N ARG A 59 -4.85 -25.46 -1.87
CA ARG A 59 -6.19 -26.05 -1.95
C ARG A 59 -7.23 -24.99 -1.60
N LYS A 60 -8.12 -24.72 -2.57
CA LYS A 60 -9.05 -23.61 -2.50
C LYS A 60 -8.30 -22.30 -2.29
N ASN A 61 -8.27 -21.76 -1.07
CA ASN A 61 -7.58 -20.54 -0.75
C ASN A 61 -6.45 -20.69 0.29
N LYS A 62 -6.03 -21.94 0.61
CA LYS A 62 -5.00 -22.19 1.63
C LYS A 62 -3.77 -22.85 1.03
N ILE A 63 -2.60 -22.39 1.48
CA ILE A 63 -1.32 -23.05 1.21
C ILE A 63 -1.28 -24.36 1.97
N THR A 64 -1.14 -25.49 1.27
CA THR A 64 -1.14 -26.84 1.88
C THR A 64 0.24 -27.50 1.85
N LYS A 65 1.10 -27.09 0.90
CA LYS A 65 2.44 -27.66 0.78
C LYS A 65 3.42 -26.67 0.18
N ILE A 66 4.64 -26.67 0.69
CA ILE A 66 5.79 -25.95 0.16
C ILE A 66 6.93 -26.96 0.07
N GLN A 67 7.45 -27.21 -1.13
CA GLN A 67 8.40 -28.31 -1.33
C GLN A 67 9.55 -27.89 -2.23
N THR A 68 10.79 -28.04 -1.75
CA THR A 68 11.99 -27.91 -2.57
C THR A 68 12.06 -29.04 -3.58
N VAL A 69 12.18 -28.71 -4.86
CA VAL A 69 12.13 -29.69 -5.96
C VAL A 69 13.45 -29.79 -6.74
N GLY A 70 14.46 -29.04 -6.36
CA GLY A 70 15.78 -29.06 -7.01
C GLY A 70 16.78 -28.12 -6.36
N TYR A 71 17.83 -27.80 -7.12
CA TYR A 71 18.86 -26.83 -6.75
C TYR A 71 19.11 -25.89 -7.93
N PRO A 72 19.56 -24.65 -7.71
CA PRO A 72 19.90 -23.75 -8.80
C PRO A 72 20.89 -24.37 -9.79
N GLY A 73 20.58 -24.31 -11.09
CA GLY A 73 21.43 -24.85 -12.15
C GLY A 73 21.41 -26.38 -12.34
N ILE A 74 20.57 -27.09 -11.58
CA ILE A 74 20.36 -28.53 -11.72
C ILE A 74 18.92 -28.79 -12.12
N GLU A 75 18.71 -29.74 -13.04
CA GLU A 75 17.38 -30.13 -13.47
C GLU A 75 16.47 -30.48 -12.28
N THR A 76 15.25 -29.93 -12.28
CA THR A 76 14.28 -30.13 -11.20
C THR A 76 13.89 -31.61 -11.07
N ARG A 77 13.92 -32.13 -9.84
CA ARG A 77 13.45 -33.47 -9.56
C ARG A 77 11.93 -33.55 -9.65
N ARG A 78 11.38 -34.63 -10.19
CA ARG A 78 9.94 -34.86 -10.28
C ARG A 78 9.35 -35.40 -8.96
N ASN A 79 9.69 -34.80 -7.83
CA ASN A 79 9.21 -35.17 -6.50
C ASN A 79 8.25 -34.16 -5.87
N GLY A 80 7.76 -33.21 -6.65
CA GLY A 80 6.79 -32.18 -6.22
C GLY A 80 5.39 -32.71 -5.99
N PRO A 81 4.44 -31.86 -5.59
CA PRO A 81 3.03 -32.21 -5.48
C PRO A 81 2.50 -32.79 -6.79
N VAL A 82 1.63 -33.78 -6.69
CA VAL A 82 1.03 -34.43 -7.87
C VAL A 82 -0.25 -33.70 -8.23
N LEU A 83 -0.40 -33.41 -9.53
CA LEU A 83 -1.61 -32.73 -10.04
C LEU A 83 -2.78 -33.77 -10.08
N GLU A 84 -3.89 -33.37 -9.48
CA GLU A 84 -5.15 -34.14 -9.52
C GLU A 84 -5.97 -33.80 -10.78
N ASN A 85 -6.94 -34.67 -11.14
CA ASN A 85 -7.71 -34.54 -12.37
C ASN A 85 -8.40 -33.18 -12.57
N ASN A 86 -8.83 -32.55 -11.47
CA ASN A 86 -9.51 -31.21 -11.48
C ASN A 86 -8.60 -30.09 -10.99
N GLY A 87 -7.29 -30.34 -10.88
CA GLY A 87 -6.31 -29.35 -10.46
C GLY A 87 -5.86 -28.46 -11.61
N LYS A 88 -5.28 -27.32 -11.24
CA LYS A 88 -4.59 -26.39 -12.14
C LYS A 88 -3.11 -26.37 -11.79
N GLU A 89 -2.29 -26.36 -12.81
CA GLU A 89 -0.85 -26.17 -12.68
C GLU A 89 -0.43 -24.96 -13.48
N ILE A 90 0.47 -24.16 -12.90
CA ILE A 90 1.14 -23.05 -13.59
C ILE A 90 2.65 -23.22 -13.48
N ASP A 91 3.34 -23.17 -14.61
CA ASP A 91 4.79 -23.17 -14.66
C ASP A 91 5.33 -21.75 -14.44
N CYS A 92 6.02 -21.59 -13.32
CA CYS A 92 6.68 -20.37 -12.91
C CYS A 92 8.20 -20.58 -12.71
N SER A 93 8.76 -21.56 -13.40
CA SER A 93 10.19 -21.87 -13.33
C SER A 93 11.04 -20.64 -13.68
N GLY A 94 11.99 -20.35 -12.81
CA GLY A 94 12.86 -19.17 -12.93
C GLY A 94 12.26 -17.85 -12.47
N MET A 95 10.97 -17.81 -12.11
CA MET A 95 10.30 -16.64 -11.57
C MET A 95 10.45 -16.55 -10.05
N TYR A 96 10.10 -15.39 -9.52
CA TYR A 96 10.11 -15.09 -8.08
C TYR A 96 8.69 -15.01 -7.56
N LEU A 97 8.45 -15.61 -6.40
CA LEU A 97 7.18 -15.54 -5.69
C LEU A 97 7.38 -14.88 -4.34
N LEU A 98 6.54 -13.89 -4.05
CA LEU A 98 6.47 -13.17 -2.78
C LEU A 98 5.07 -13.30 -2.18
N PRO A 99 4.90 -13.05 -0.87
CA PRO A 99 3.56 -12.83 -0.32
C PRO A 99 2.90 -11.63 -1.01
N GLY A 100 1.59 -11.63 -1.09
CA GLY A 100 0.83 -10.46 -1.54
C GLY A 100 1.13 -9.23 -0.69
N PHE A 101 1.29 -8.08 -1.34
CA PHE A 101 1.60 -6.83 -0.66
C PHE A 101 0.41 -6.31 0.13
N ILE A 102 0.73 -5.57 1.21
CA ILE A 102 -0.23 -4.96 2.12
C ILE A 102 -0.04 -3.44 2.08
N ASP A 103 -1.00 -2.71 1.51
CA ASP A 103 -1.01 -1.24 1.56
C ASP A 103 -1.71 -0.79 2.85
N MET A 104 -0.92 -0.26 3.79
CA MET A 104 -1.40 0.16 5.10
C MET A 104 -2.06 1.54 5.11
N HIS A 105 -2.11 2.22 3.95
CA HIS A 105 -2.78 3.51 3.77
C HIS A 105 -3.38 3.62 2.37
N GLY A 106 -4.42 2.81 2.10
CA GLY A 106 -5.02 2.70 0.79
C GLY A 106 -6.39 3.35 0.72
N HIS A 107 -6.49 4.57 0.16
CA HIS A 107 -7.77 5.23 -0.12
C HIS A 107 -8.46 4.60 -1.34
N ILE A 108 -9.73 4.22 -1.19
CA ILE A 108 -10.50 3.52 -2.25
C ILE A 108 -10.97 4.46 -3.38
N GLY A 109 -10.50 5.69 -3.41
CA GLY A 109 -10.92 6.67 -4.39
C GLY A 109 -12.29 7.29 -4.09
N GLY A 110 -12.94 7.81 -5.11
CA GLY A 110 -14.25 8.40 -4.96
C GLY A 110 -14.50 9.59 -5.88
N GLU A 111 -15.74 10.12 -5.87
CA GLU A 111 -16.13 11.28 -6.68
C GLU A 111 -15.25 12.51 -6.41
N SER A 112 -14.91 12.75 -5.13
CA SER A 112 -14.04 13.88 -4.75
C SER A 112 -12.64 13.80 -5.34
N GLN A 113 -12.14 12.57 -5.56
CA GLN A 113 -10.84 12.31 -6.19
C GLN A 113 -10.95 11.98 -7.68
N GLY A 114 -12.18 11.88 -8.22
CA GLY A 114 -12.40 11.54 -9.62
C GLY A 114 -11.96 10.13 -10.01
N ALA A 115 -11.92 9.20 -9.05
CA ALA A 115 -11.50 7.82 -9.25
C ALA A 115 -12.56 6.83 -8.74
N ASP A 116 -12.94 5.88 -9.60
CA ASP A 116 -13.87 4.80 -9.25
C ASP A 116 -13.17 3.68 -8.47
N PRO A 117 -13.81 3.04 -7.48
CA PRO A 117 -13.22 1.91 -6.76
C PRO A 117 -12.76 0.74 -7.66
N ASP A 118 -13.48 0.40 -8.71
CA ASP A 118 -13.08 -0.68 -9.63
C ASP A 118 -11.73 -0.38 -10.32
N TYR A 119 -11.54 0.86 -10.76
CA TYR A 119 -10.26 1.32 -11.31
C TYR A 119 -9.14 1.25 -10.26
N VAL A 120 -9.39 1.71 -9.04
CA VAL A 120 -8.41 1.67 -7.95
C VAL A 120 -8.00 0.24 -7.62
N PHE A 121 -8.97 -0.66 -7.49
CA PHE A 121 -8.74 -2.07 -7.16
C PHE A 121 -7.93 -2.81 -8.23
N LYS A 122 -8.20 -2.55 -9.51
CA LYS A 122 -7.45 -3.12 -10.62
C LYS A 122 -5.99 -2.65 -10.62
N LEU A 123 -5.75 -1.37 -10.40
CA LEU A 123 -4.39 -0.85 -10.28
C LEU A 123 -3.65 -1.44 -9.09
N TRP A 124 -4.29 -1.61 -7.95
CA TRP A 124 -3.67 -2.28 -6.80
C TRP A 124 -3.30 -3.73 -7.11
N LEU A 125 -4.24 -4.51 -7.61
CA LEU A 125 -3.97 -5.91 -7.97
C LEU A 125 -2.92 -6.02 -9.09
N ALA A 126 -2.90 -5.12 -10.07
CA ALA A 126 -1.88 -5.09 -11.12
C ALA A 126 -0.45 -4.88 -10.56
N HIS A 127 -0.33 -4.32 -9.35
CA HIS A 127 0.93 -4.09 -8.66
C HIS A 127 1.17 -5.06 -7.47
N GLY A 128 0.41 -6.15 -7.40
CA GLY A 128 0.61 -7.18 -6.38
C GLY A 128 0.02 -6.88 -5.00
N ILE A 129 -0.77 -5.82 -4.85
CA ILE A 129 -1.40 -5.47 -3.57
C ILE A 129 -2.65 -6.32 -3.39
N THR A 130 -2.60 -7.27 -2.45
CA THR A 130 -3.69 -8.22 -2.15
C THR A 130 -4.50 -7.83 -0.92
N THR A 131 -3.98 -6.92 -0.10
CA THR A 131 -4.62 -6.44 1.12
C THR A 131 -4.42 -4.94 1.27
N VAL A 132 -5.45 -4.23 1.69
CA VAL A 132 -5.40 -2.79 1.99
C VAL A 132 -6.03 -2.50 3.33
N ARG A 133 -5.44 -1.56 4.08
CA ARG A 133 -6.10 -0.88 5.18
C ARG A 133 -6.67 0.43 4.62
N GLU A 134 -7.99 0.51 4.60
CA GLU A 134 -8.69 1.74 4.17
C GLU A 134 -8.84 2.68 5.38
N PRO A 135 -8.15 3.83 5.39
CA PRO A 135 -8.06 4.68 6.56
C PRO A 135 -9.14 5.78 6.60
N SER A 136 -10.42 5.43 6.46
CA SER A 136 -11.50 6.44 6.57
C SER A 136 -11.83 7.22 5.29
N GLY A 137 -12.23 6.52 4.23
CA GLY A 137 -12.64 7.21 3.00
C GLY A 137 -14.06 7.78 3.04
N ARG A 138 -15.04 7.00 2.62
CA ARG A 138 -16.43 7.44 2.35
C ARG A 138 -17.44 7.10 3.45
N GLY A 139 -16.96 6.84 4.64
CA GLY A 139 -17.80 6.37 5.74
C GLY A 139 -17.85 4.84 5.86
N VAL A 140 -18.11 4.38 7.08
CA VAL A 140 -17.98 2.97 7.46
C VAL A 140 -18.87 2.04 6.64
N ASP A 141 -20.10 2.42 6.38
CA ASP A 141 -21.08 1.54 5.71
C ASP A 141 -20.69 1.24 4.26
N PHE A 142 -20.14 2.23 3.53
CA PHE A 142 -19.63 2.06 2.17
C PHE A 142 -18.43 1.12 2.13
N THR A 143 -17.44 1.35 2.99
CA THR A 143 -16.23 0.52 3.04
C THR A 143 -16.53 -0.91 3.49
N LEU A 144 -17.44 -1.10 4.44
CA LEU A 144 -17.89 -2.42 4.89
C LEU A 144 -18.65 -3.19 3.80
N ASP A 145 -19.38 -2.49 2.92
CA ASP A 145 -20.04 -3.14 1.78
C ASP A 145 -18.99 -3.67 0.78
N LEU A 146 -18.00 -2.86 0.44
CA LEU A 146 -16.88 -3.28 -0.42
C LEU A 146 -16.06 -4.40 0.21
N LYS A 147 -15.80 -4.34 1.52
CA LYS A 147 -15.14 -5.40 2.28
C LYS A 147 -15.89 -6.73 2.12
N ARG A 148 -17.21 -6.76 2.40
CA ARG A 148 -18.02 -7.99 2.26
C ARG A 148 -18.02 -8.54 0.83
N LYS A 149 -18.05 -7.67 -0.19
CA LYS A 149 -17.99 -8.06 -1.59
C LYS A 149 -16.63 -8.64 -1.95
N SER A 150 -15.54 -8.04 -1.47
CA SER A 150 -14.18 -8.56 -1.65
C SER A 150 -13.96 -9.89 -0.94
N GLU A 151 -14.44 -10.07 0.29
CA GLU A 151 -14.35 -11.33 1.05
C GLU A 151 -15.08 -12.48 0.34
N LYS A 152 -16.19 -12.18 -0.33
CA LYS A 152 -16.95 -13.15 -1.14
C LYS A 152 -16.41 -13.32 -2.55
N ASN A 153 -15.36 -12.59 -2.91
CA ASN A 153 -14.81 -12.54 -4.27
C ASN A 153 -15.88 -12.24 -5.35
N THR A 154 -16.88 -11.40 -5.03
CA THR A 154 -17.93 -10.96 -5.97
C THR A 154 -17.53 -9.70 -6.74
N ILE A 155 -16.42 -9.09 -6.38
CA ILE A 155 -15.75 -8.00 -7.09
C ILE A 155 -14.25 -8.29 -7.22
N ILE A 156 -13.61 -7.74 -8.23
CA ILE A 156 -12.16 -7.76 -8.38
C ILE A 156 -11.57 -6.71 -7.46
N ALA A 157 -11.09 -7.12 -6.28
CA ALA A 157 -10.58 -6.21 -5.26
C ALA A 157 -9.57 -6.90 -4.33
N PRO A 158 -8.61 -6.16 -3.75
CA PRO A 158 -7.81 -6.65 -2.63
C PRO A 158 -8.70 -6.89 -1.39
N ARG A 159 -8.21 -7.61 -0.40
CA ARG A 159 -8.83 -7.73 0.92
C ARG A 159 -8.82 -6.36 1.60
N ILE A 160 -9.92 -5.97 2.24
CA ILE A 160 -10.10 -4.64 2.82
C ILE A 160 -10.21 -4.75 4.33
N PHE A 161 -9.33 -4.05 5.04
CA PHE A 161 -9.47 -3.74 6.46
C PHE A 161 -10.05 -2.34 6.59
N SER A 162 -11.27 -2.23 7.12
CA SER A 162 -12.02 -0.98 7.20
C SER A 162 -11.74 -0.25 8.51
N TYR A 163 -11.02 0.88 8.45
CA TYR A 163 -10.84 1.77 9.58
C TYR A 163 -11.76 2.98 9.45
N THR A 164 -12.53 3.27 10.49
CA THR A 164 -13.48 4.38 10.48
C THR A 164 -12.83 5.66 11.01
N GLY A 165 -13.00 6.76 10.30
CA GLY A 165 -12.50 8.08 10.72
C GLY A 165 -13.18 8.57 11.98
N PHE A 166 -12.41 8.80 13.05
CA PHE A 166 -12.93 9.27 14.33
C PHE A 166 -13.64 10.62 14.20
N GLY A 167 -14.87 10.68 14.67
CA GLY A 167 -15.73 11.86 14.55
C GLY A 167 -16.43 12.02 13.20
N SER A 168 -16.27 11.10 12.26
CA SER A 168 -17.03 11.14 11.01
C SER A 168 -18.54 11.01 11.32
N GLY A 169 -19.31 11.92 10.73
CA GLY A 169 -20.78 11.94 10.92
C GLY A 169 -21.29 12.68 12.16
N GLY A 170 -20.43 13.30 12.98
CA GLY A 170 -20.86 14.08 14.14
C GLY A 170 -19.73 14.78 14.89
N ASN A 171 -20.07 15.81 15.65
CA ASN A 171 -19.12 16.46 16.57
C ASN A 171 -19.06 15.69 17.87
N ILE A 172 -17.87 15.18 18.22
CA ILE A 172 -17.57 14.54 19.50
C ILE A 172 -16.96 15.61 20.41
N THR A 173 -17.67 15.96 21.46
CA THR A 173 -17.31 17.06 22.38
C THR A 173 -16.98 16.58 23.80
N THR A 174 -17.38 15.36 24.14
CA THR A 174 -17.16 14.77 25.46
C THR A 174 -16.48 13.41 25.40
N PRO A 175 -15.77 13.01 26.48
CA PRO A 175 -15.20 11.66 26.59
C PRO A 175 -16.24 10.53 26.51
N LEU A 176 -17.46 10.77 26.95
CA LEU A 176 -18.56 9.78 26.88
C LEU A 176 -18.98 9.55 25.41
N GLU A 177 -19.25 10.62 24.70
CA GLU A 177 -19.56 10.55 23.26
C GLU A 177 -18.45 9.85 22.46
N ALA A 178 -17.18 10.09 22.80
CA ALA A 178 -16.05 9.43 22.18
C ALA A 178 -16.11 7.90 22.37
N ARG A 179 -16.40 7.43 23.56
CA ARG A 179 -16.52 5.99 23.85
C ARG A 179 -17.73 5.37 23.14
N GLU A 180 -18.87 6.04 23.16
CA GLU A 180 -20.08 5.57 22.48
C GLU A 180 -19.85 5.48 20.96
N TRP A 181 -19.23 6.48 20.37
CA TRP A 181 -18.91 6.49 18.93
C TRP A 181 -18.01 5.29 18.55
N VAL A 182 -16.98 5.00 19.34
CA VAL A 182 -16.08 3.84 19.11
C VAL A 182 -16.87 2.54 19.20
N LYS A 183 -17.72 2.35 20.21
CA LYS A 183 -18.57 1.15 20.38
C LYS A 183 -19.53 0.95 19.20
N GLU A 184 -20.15 2.02 18.71
CA GLU A 184 -21.09 1.95 17.60
C GLU A 184 -20.39 1.50 16.31
N ASN A 185 -19.20 2.04 16.02
CA ASN A 185 -18.46 1.66 14.82
C ASN A 185 -17.86 0.25 14.92
N ALA A 186 -17.40 -0.17 16.09
CA ALA A 186 -17.04 -1.55 16.35
C ALA A 186 -18.20 -2.51 16.13
N LYS A 187 -19.41 -2.18 16.63
CA LYS A 187 -20.61 -2.97 16.41
C LYS A 187 -21.03 -3.08 14.96
N LYS A 188 -20.77 -2.07 14.14
CA LYS A 188 -20.98 -2.12 12.68
C LYS A 188 -20.02 -3.07 11.97
N GLY A 189 -18.87 -3.40 12.58
CA GLY A 189 -17.85 -4.31 12.04
C GLY A 189 -16.61 -3.60 11.52
N ALA A 190 -16.31 -2.38 11.97
CA ALA A 190 -15.05 -1.72 11.68
C ALA A 190 -13.88 -2.55 12.26
N ASP A 191 -12.79 -2.71 11.50
CA ASP A 191 -11.58 -3.42 11.95
C ASP A 191 -10.69 -2.53 12.83
N GLY A 192 -10.87 -1.22 12.73
CA GLY A 192 -10.11 -0.25 13.50
C GLY A 192 -10.65 1.17 13.40
N ILE A 193 -9.99 2.07 14.11
CA ILE A 193 -10.34 3.50 14.12
C ILE A 193 -9.16 4.32 13.60
N LYS A 194 -9.44 5.23 12.67
CA LYS A 194 -8.50 6.23 12.16
C LYS A 194 -8.71 7.55 12.88
N PHE A 195 -7.70 8.03 13.58
CA PHE A 195 -7.70 9.33 14.27
C PHE A 195 -7.01 10.40 13.43
N PHE A 196 -7.39 11.66 13.66
CA PHE A 196 -6.73 12.86 13.10
C PHE A 196 -6.25 13.82 14.20
N GLY A 197 -6.65 13.57 15.43
CA GLY A 197 -6.41 14.39 16.60
C GLY A 197 -7.70 14.96 17.16
N SER A 198 -7.68 15.23 18.46
CA SER A 198 -8.75 15.90 19.22
C SER A 198 -8.17 16.48 20.51
N SER A 199 -9.01 16.94 21.45
CA SER A 199 -8.53 17.29 22.77
C SER A 199 -7.95 16.06 23.49
N PRO A 200 -6.97 16.22 24.39
CA PRO A 200 -6.33 15.11 25.10
C PRO A 200 -7.31 14.17 25.79
N GLU A 201 -8.37 14.70 26.42
CA GLU A 201 -9.39 13.94 27.15
C GLU A 201 -10.23 13.07 26.22
N ILE A 202 -10.58 13.60 25.06
CA ILE A 202 -11.35 12.89 24.03
C ILE A 202 -10.50 11.81 23.41
N MET A 203 -9.24 12.12 23.00
CA MET A 203 -8.30 11.14 22.45
C MET A 203 -8.07 9.98 23.40
N LYS A 204 -7.81 10.28 24.70
CA LYS A 204 -7.60 9.28 25.73
C LYS A 204 -8.83 8.38 25.90
N ALA A 205 -10.03 8.95 25.94
CA ALA A 205 -11.27 8.19 26.10
C ALA A 205 -11.54 7.27 24.89
N ALA A 206 -11.34 7.79 23.69
CA ALA A 206 -11.54 7.02 22.47
C ALA A 206 -10.53 5.87 22.35
N LEU A 207 -9.24 6.12 22.60
CA LEU A 207 -8.19 5.10 22.54
C LEU A 207 -8.38 4.03 23.64
N ASP A 208 -8.75 4.42 24.88
CA ASP A 208 -9.06 3.48 25.95
C ASP A 208 -10.23 2.54 25.56
N GLU A 209 -11.28 3.07 24.96
CA GLU A 209 -12.41 2.24 24.50
C GLU A 209 -12.04 1.36 23.33
N ASN A 210 -11.28 1.89 22.36
CA ASN A 210 -10.76 1.13 21.23
C ASN A 210 -9.93 -0.08 21.69
N ASN A 211 -9.03 0.12 22.67
CA ASN A 211 -8.20 -0.94 23.24
C ASN A 211 -9.02 -1.99 24.01
N LYS A 212 -10.04 -1.56 24.77
CA LYS A 212 -10.96 -2.50 25.46
C LYS A 212 -11.71 -3.41 24.52
N LEU A 213 -12.00 -2.92 23.32
CA LEU A 213 -12.67 -3.69 22.27
C LEU A 213 -11.70 -4.51 21.41
N GLY A 214 -10.39 -4.43 21.67
CA GLY A 214 -9.36 -5.15 20.91
C GLY A 214 -9.17 -4.64 19.47
N LEU A 215 -9.66 -3.44 19.15
CA LEU A 215 -9.51 -2.86 17.83
C LEU A 215 -8.10 -2.29 17.63
N LYS A 216 -7.61 -2.37 16.41
CA LYS A 216 -6.40 -1.65 16.00
C LYS A 216 -6.72 -0.17 15.74
N SER A 217 -5.71 0.68 15.68
CA SER A 217 -5.89 2.11 15.46
C SER A 217 -4.75 2.72 14.66
N ALA A 218 -5.06 3.79 13.94
CA ALA A 218 -4.10 4.57 13.18
C ALA A 218 -4.35 6.07 13.40
N CYS A 219 -3.31 6.90 13.30
CA CYS A 219 -3.47 8.34 13.46
C CYS A 219 -2.63 9.15 12.45
N HIS A 220 -3.30 10.01 11.67
CA HIS A 220 -2.69 11.17 11.08
C HIS A 220 -2.71 12.29 12.13
N HIS A 221 -1.60 12.55 12.81
CA HIS A 221 -1.56 13.60 13.83
C HIS A 221 -1.66 15.00 13.18
N ALA A 222 -2.83 15.62 13.23
CA ALA A 222 -3.02 16.95 12.68
C ALA A 222 -2.16 17.99 13.41
N GLN A 223 -1.48 18.86 12.66
CA GLN A 223 -0.60 19.90 13.21
C GLN A 223 -1.29 20.82 14.25
N LEU A 224 -2.61 20.97 14.17
CA LEU A 224 -3.43 21.70 15.14
C LEU A 224 -3.41 21.09 16.56
N SER A 225 -3.17 19.80 16.68
CA SER A 225 -3.31 19.05 17.93
C SER A 225 -1.98 18.66 18.56
N VAL A 226 -0.90 18.55 17.79
CA VAL A 226 0.36 17.90 18.20
C VAL A 226 1.12 18.64 19.31
N ALA A 227 0.92 19.95 19.46
CA ALA A 227 1.50 20.69 20.59
C ALA A 227 0.98 20.22 21.96
N ARG A 228 -0.26 19.69 22.02
CA ARG A 228 -0.89 19.18 23.23
C ARG A 228 -0.94 17.67 23.30
N TRP A 229 -0.93 17.01 22.13
CA TRP A 229 -1.08 15.56 22.01
C TRP A 229 -0.27 15.05 20.80
N ASN A 230 1.02 14.83 20.99
CA ASN A 230 1.93 14.29 19.98
C ASN A 230 1.94 12.75 19.96
N VAL A 231 2.81 12.16 19.17
CA VAL A 231 2.90 10.70 18.97
C VAL A 231 3.15 9.94 20.29
N LEU A 232 3.98 10.45 21.21
CA LEU A 232 4.23 9.78 22.50
C LEU A 232 2.97 9.72 23.37
N HIS A 233 2.17 10.78 23.38
CA HIS A 233 0.91 10.77 24.10
C HIS A 233 -0.06 9.71 23.53
N SER A 234 -0.14 9.64 22.21
CA SER A 234 -0.97 8.65 21.52
C SER A 234 -0.49 7.21 21.78
N ALA A 235 0.80 6.94 21.62
CA ALA A 235 1.40 5.63 21.86
C ALA A 235 1.19 5.14 23.30
N ARG A 236 1.45 6.02 24.30
CA ARG A 236 1.18 5.74 25.72
C ARG A 236 -0.29 5.47 26.02
N ALA A 237 -1.19 6.06 25.24
CA ALA A 237 -2.63 5.82 25.36
C ALA A 237 -3.09 4.58 24.59
N GLY A 238 -2.17 3.85 23.93
CA GLY A 238 -2.43 2.60 23.23
C GLY A 238 -2.83 2.76 21.76
N LEU A 239 -2.50 3.88 21.10
CA LEU A 239 -2.54 3.96 19.65
C LEU A 239 -1.58 2.92 19.06
N THR A 240 -2.02 2.12 18.08
CA THR A 240 -1.22 1.02 17.55
C THR A 240 -0.32 1.42 16.37
N SER A 241 -0.72 2.42 15.59
CA SER A 241 0.10 2.91 14.47
C SER A 241 -0.10 4.39 14.20
N MET A 242 0.92 5.00 13.58
CA MET A 242 0.81 6.34 13.01
C MET A 242 1.07 6.33 11.52
N GLU A 243 0.53 7.34 10.86
CA GLU A 243 0.73 7.64 9.45
C GLU A 243 1.68 8.83 9.31
N HIS A 244 2.45 8.87 8.20
CA HIS A 244 3.32 10.00 7.89
C HIS A 244 4.36 10.27 8.98
N TRP A 245 4.41 11.50 9.50
CA TRP A 245 5.43 11.92 10.45
C TRP A 245 5.01 13.03 11.42
N TYR A 246 3.85 13.67 11.23
CA TYR A 246 3.39 14.70 12.14
C TYR A 246 3.23 14.17 13.56
N GLY A 247 3.72 14.91 14.53
CA GLY A 247 3.78 14.47 15.92
C GLY A 247 5.11 13.84 16.33
N LEU A 248 5.94 13.37 15.36
CA LEU A 248 7.30 12.87 15.63
C LEU A 248 8.26 14.04 15.92
N PRO A 249 8.42 15.06 15.04
CA PRO A 249 9.26 16.20 15.37
C PRO A 249 8.85 16.87 16.67
N GLU A 250 7.56 17.01 16.92
CA GLU A 250 7.04 17.62 18.15
C GLU A 250 7.36 16.81 19.40
N ALA A 251 7.41 15.48 19.33
CA ALA A 251 7.89 14.63 20.40
C ALA A 251 9.40 14.74 20.61
N LEU A 252 10.14 15.15 19.58
CA LEU A 252 11.58 15.33 19.59
C LEU A 252 12.02 16.76 19.93
N PHE A 253 11.12 17.71 20.23
CA PHE A 253 11.52 19.04 20.65
C PHE A 253 12.21 19.00 22.02
N ASN A 254 13.38 19.65 22.15
CA ASN A 254 14.15 19.72 23.39
C ASN A 254 13.73 20.89 24.30
N ASP A 255 13.52 22.06 23.68
CA ASP A 255 13.44 23.35 24.33
C ASP A 255 12.08 24.04 24.18
N ARG A 256 11.15 23.34 23.54
CA ARG A 256 9.82 23.85 23.20
C ARG A 256 8.78 22.74 23.14
N THR A 257 7.50 23.14 23.14
CA THR A 257 6.34 22.25 22.90
C THR A 257 5.50 22.73 21.72
N ILE A 258 5.79 23.90 21.18
CA ILE A 258 5.03 24.56 20.13
C ILE A 258 5.92 24.69 18.90
N GLN A 259 5.37 24.39 17.73
CA GLN A 259 6.04 24.57 16.46
C GLN A 259 6.36 26.05 16.22
N ASN A 260 7.50 26.32 15.60
CA ASN A 260 7.91 27.67 15.26
C ASN A 260 7.32 28.08 13.90
N TYR A 261 6.04 28.38 13.87
CA TYR A 261 5.36 28.91 12.69
C TYR A 261 5.49 30.42 12.59
N PRO A 262 5.47 31.02 11.37
CA PRO A 262 5.44 32.47 11.19
C PRO A 262 4.15 33.08 11.78
N ALA A 263 4.19 34.37 12.10
CA ALA A 263 3.10 35.04 12.80
C ALA A 263 1.79 35.11 11.99
N ASP A 264 1.88 35.04 10.67
CA ASP A 264 0.75 35.04 9.74
C ASP A 264 0.30 33.63 9.31
N TYR A 265 0.85 32.59 9.94
CA TYR A 265 0.49 31.18 9.63
C TYR A 265 -1.01 30.91 9.78
N ASN A 266 -1.59 30.32 8.76
CA ASN A 266 -2.98 29.88 8.79
C ASN A 266 -3.09 28.42 8.32
N TYR A 267 -3.47 27.52 9.22
CA TYR A 267 -3.64 26.10 8.94
C TYR A 267 -4.63 25.79 7.81
N GLN A 268 -5.65 26.64 7.60
CA GLN A 268 -6.63 26.49 6.51
C GLN A 268 -6.05 26.85 5.12
N ASN A 269 -4.90 27.49 5.08
CA ASN A 269 -4.18 27.76 3.84
C ASN A 269 -3.29 26.56 3.52
N GLU A 270 -3.72 25.69 2.60
CA GLU A 270 -2.99 24.49 2.21
C GLU A 270 -1.56 24.76 1.73
N GLN A 271 -1.34 25.86 1.00
CA GLN A 271 0.01 26.26 0.55
C GLN A 271 0.94 26.52 1.74
N HIS A 272 0.47 27.30 2.68
CA HIS A 272 1.21 27.72 3.87
C HIS A 272 1.42 26.55 4.83
N ARG A 273 0.37 25.76 5.00
CA ARG A 273 0.40 24.55 5.85
C ARG A 273 1.52 23.59 5.44
N PHE A 274 1.62 23.27 4.16
CA PHE A 274 2.63 22.32 3.66
C PHE A 274 4.00 22.97 3.46
N GLU A 275 4.09 24.26 3.19
CA GLU A 275 5.37 24.98 3.20
C GLU A 275 6.04 24.89 4.58
N GLU A 276 5.31 25.23 5.63
CA GLU A 276 5.85 25.17 6.99
C GLU A 276 6.06 23.74 7.51
N ALA A 277 5.29 22.76 7.01
CA ALA A 277 5.53 21.37 7.31
C ALA A 277 6.93 20.91 6.91
N GLY A 278 7.44 21.36 5.76
CA GLY A 278 8.81 21.08 5.30
C GLY A 278 9.93 21.57 6.22
N LYS A 279 9.60 22.39 7.23
CA LYS A 279 10.54 22.98 8.19
C LYS A 279 10.48 22.36 9.59
N LEU A 280 9.63 21.35 9.83
CA LEU A 280 9.39 20.81 11.18
C LEU A 280 10.53 19.93 11.69
N TRP A 281 11.08 19.06 10.87
CA TRP A 281 12.14 18.16 11.30
C TRP A 281 13.44 18.90 11.71
N LYS A 282 13.73 20.08 11.16
CA LYS A 282 14.88 20.89 11.60
C LYS A 282 14.69 21.53 12.97
N GLN A 283 13.48 21.48 13.54
CA GLN A 283 13.19 21.93 14.91
C GLN A 283 13.33 20.80 15.93
N ALA A 284 13.45 19.56 15.48
CA ALA A 284 13.62 18.38 16.33
C ALA A 284 15.04 18.33 16.93
N ALA A 285 15.21 17.49 17.96
CA ALA A 285 16.52 17.15 18.50
C ALA A 285 17.44 16.60 17.40
N GLU A 286 18.72 16.91 17.50
CA GLU A 286 19.72 16.38 16.57
C GLU A 286 19.69 14.84 16.52
N PRO A 287 19.83 14.23 15.34
CA PRO A 287 19.90 12.79 15.18
C PRO A 287 20.91 12.16 16.16
N PHE A 288 20.55 11.02 16.74
CA PHE A 288 21.35 10.24 17.70
C PHE A 288 21.66 10.94 19.04
N SER A 289 21.10 12.14 19.31
CA SER A 289 21.18 12.77 20.61
C SER A 289 20.42 11.96 21.69
N ASN A 290 20.67 12.27 22.97
CA ASN A 290 20.01 11.58 24.08
C ASN A 290 18.48 11.66 24.01
N HIS A 291 17.92 12.82 23.62
CA HIS A 291 16.48 12.99 23.52
C HIS A 291 15.90 12.23 22.32
N TRP A 292 16.55 12.28 21.16
CA TRP A 292 16.23 11.47 20.00
C TRP A 292 16.17 9.99 20.33
N ASN A 293 17.21 9.48 21.00
CA ASN A 293 17.28 8.08 21.40
C ASN A 293 16.21 7.71 22.42
N LYS A 294 15.91 8.57 23.36
CA LYS A 294 14.86 8.35 24.37
C LYS A 294 13.48 8.21 23.75
N VAL A 295 13.10 9.13 22.85
CA VAL A 295 11.80 9.08 22.16
C VAL A 295 11.68 7.82 21.32
N MET A 296 12.73 7.50 20.55
CA MET A 296 12.75 6.32 19.70
C MET A 296 12.63 5.01 20.49
N ASN A 297 13.41 4.85 21.55
CA ASN A 297 13.36 3.64 22.37
C ASN A 297 11.99 3.49 23.06
N GLU A 298 11.39 4.58 23.54
CA GLU A 298 10.07 4.54 24.16
C GLU A 298 8.98 4.08 23.15
N LEU A 299 9.02 4.55 21.91
CA LEU A 299 8.08 4.09 20.88
C LEU A 299 8.29 2.60 20.55
N ILE A 300 9.53 2.12 20.54
CA ILE A 300 9.86 0.70 20.34
C ILE A 300 9.34 -0.14 21.51
N ASP A 301 9.58 0.28 22.76
CA ASP A 301 9.14 -0.40 23.97
C ASP A 301 7.60 -0.50 24.05
N LEU A 302 6.88 0.44 23.41
CA LEU A 302 5.43 0.45 23.29
C LEU A 302 4.91 -0.39 22.09
N ASP A 303 5.77 -1.12 21.39
CA ASP A 303 5.44 -1.88 20.16
C ASP A 303 4.71 -1.03 19.09
N PHE A 304 5.12 0.23 18.96
CA PHE A 304 4.45 1.20 18.13
C PHE A 304 4.83 1.01 16.66
N THR A 305 3.84 1.01 15.75
CA THR A 305 4.06 0.88 14.31
C THR A 305 4.09 2.26 13.65
N ILE A 306 5.04 2.46 12.73
CA ILE A 306 5.11 3.66 11.90
C ILE A 306 4.90 3.27 10.43
N ASP A 307 3.92 3.92 9.79
CA ASP A 307 3.65 3.85 8.36
C ASP A 307 4.08 5.18 7.72
N PRO A 308 5.30 5.28 7.17
CA PRO A 308 5.87 6.58 6.81
C PRO A 308 5.18 7.23 5.61
N THR A 309 4.67 6.46 4.65
CA THR A 309 4.08 7.01 3.41
C THR A 309 4.95 8.10 2.76
N PHE A 310 6.23 7.84 2.58
CA PHE A 310 7.18 8.82 2.02
C PHE A 310 6.71 9.38 0.68
N ASN A 311 6.08 8.54 -0.14
CA ASN A 311 5.66 8.89 -1.49
C ASN A 311 4.69 10.06 -1.53
N ILE A 312 3.76 10.20 -0.55
CA ILE A 312 2.72 11.23 -0.61
C ILE A 312 3.29 12.66 -0.62
N TYR A 313 4.40 12.90 0.04
CA TYR A 313 5.06 14.19 0.05
C TYR A 313 6.21 14.32 -0.94
N GLU A 314 6.45 13.32 -1.81
CA GLU A 314 7.56 13.35 -2.76
C GLU A 314 7.49 14.56 -3.70
N ALA A 315 6.29 14.94 -4.14
CA ALA A 315 6.10 16.13 -4.96
C ALA A 315 6.53 17.42 -4.27
N SER A 316 6.54 17.48 -2.95
CA SER A 316 7.01 18.64 -2.19
C SER A 316 8.53 18.82 -2.30
N ARG A 317 9.28 17.75 -2.49
CA ARG A 317 10.74 17.80 -2.68
C ARG A 317 11.18 17.70 -4.15
N ASP A 318 10.33 17.15 -5.03
CA ASP A 318 10.62 16.98 -6.45
C ASP A 318 9.32 16.93 -7.27
N LEU A 319 8.72 18.12 -7.46
CA LEU A 319 7.48 18.27 -8.19
C LEU A 319 7.57 17.74 -9.63
N HIS A 320 8.69 18.02 -10.31
CA HIS A 320 8.86 17.62 -11.70
C HIS A 320 8.84 16.10 -11.86
N ARG A 321 9.50 15.38 -10.97
CA ARG A 321 9.51 13.92 -10.97
C ARG A 321 8.11 13.36 -10.74
N ALA A 322 7.42 13.80 -9.70
CA ALA A 322 6.10 13.31 -9.35
C ALA A 322 5.09 13.57 -10.49
N ARG A 323 5.07 14.79 -11.03
CA ARG A 323 4.12 15.20 -12.07
C ARG A 323 4.39 14.58 -13.44
N ARG A 324 5.65 14.20 -13.73
CA ARG A 324 6.08 13.64 -15.03
C ARG A 324 6.41 12.16 -14.95
N ALA A 325 5.93 11.46 -13.95
CA ALA A 325 6.09 10.03 -13.86
C ALA A 325 5.45 9.36 -15.10
N GLU A 326 6.17 8.39 -15.68
CA GLU A 326 5.85 7.78 -16.96
C GLU A 326 4.46 7.14 -17.08
N TRP A 327 3.89 6.76 -15.94
CA TRP A 327 2.57 6.13 -15.88
C TRP A 327 1.39 7.11 -16.00
N HIS A 328 1.62 8.41 -15.86
CA HIS A 328 0.52 9.39 -15.88
C HIS A 328 -0.16 9.47 -17.23
N GLU A 329 0.59 9.35 -18.32
CA GLU A 329 0.05 9.44 -19.68
C GLU A 329 -0.97 8.33 -19.96
N ASP A 330 -0.66 7.10 -19.54
CA ASP A 330 -1.45 5.92 -19.90
C ASP A 330 -2.51 5.55 -18.84
N TYR A 331 -2.24 5.83 -17.56
CA TYR A 331 -3.04 5.26 -16.46
C TYR A 331 -3.78 6.28 -15.61
N THR A 332 -3.43 7.56 -15.62
CA THR A 332 -4.14 8.55 -14.79
C THR A 332 -5.40 9.04 -15.49
N LEU A 333 -6.56 8.80 -14.87
CA LEU A 333 -7.84 9.28 -15.38
C LEU A 333 -7.85 10.81 -15.52
N PRO A 334 -8.49 11.37 -16.58
CA PRO A 334 -8.61 12.83 -16.73
C PRO A 334 -9.26 13.52 -15.53
N SER A 335 -10.23 12.87 -14.86
CA SER A 335 -10.88 13.36 -13.64
C SER A 335 -9.91 13.45 -12.48
N LEU A 336 -9.08 12.41 -12.27
CA LEU A 336 -8.06 12.40 -11.24
C LEU A 336 -6.95 13.41 -11.55
N TRP A 337 -6.56 13.56 -12.82
CA TRP A 337 -5.60 14.57 -13.23
C TRP A 337 -6.10 15.98 -12.93
N LYS A 338 -7.39 16.25 -13.18
CA LYS A 338 -8.01 17.53 -12.82
C LYS A 338 -7.98 17.78 -11.32
N PHE A 339 -8.14 16.75 -10.51
CA PHE A 339 -8.00 16.84 -9.04
C PHE A 339 -6.57 17.21 -8.62
N TYR A 340 -5.56 16.81 -9.39
CA TYR A 340 -4.15 17.14 -9.15
C TYR A 340 -3.75 18.55 -9.60
N GLU A 341 -4.61 19.30 -10.31
CA GLU A 341 -4.26 20.66 -10.75
C GLU A 341 -4.06 21.59 -9.56
N PRO A 342 -2.96 22.41 -9.55
CA PRO A 342 -2.67 23.33 -8.46
C PRO A 342 -3.81 24.32 -8.21
N SER A 343 -4.19 24.46 -6.95
CA SER A 343 -5.23 25.36 -6.51
C SER A 343 -4.96 25.82 -5.07
N LYS A 344 -5.43 27.02 -4.71
CA LYS A 344 -5.27 27.56 -3.35
C LYS A 344 -5.96 26.76 -2.26
N ILE A 345 -6.98 25.99 -2.62
CA ILE A 345 -7.85 25.25 -1.71
C ILE A 345 -7.82 23.74 -1.93
N SER A 346 -7.03 23.26 -2.91
CA SER A 346 -7.02 21.85 -3.26
C SER A 346 -6.07 21.07 -2.37
N HIS A 347 -6.60 20.04 -1.73
CA HIS A 347 -5.80 19.02 -1.05
C HIS A 347 -5.11 18.05 -2.03
N GLY A 348 -5.53 18.05 -3.29
CA GLY A 348 -4.92 17.27 -4.37
C GLY A 348 -3.62 17.87 -4.90
N SER A 349 -3.42 19.18 -4.70
CA SER A 349 -2.22 19.91 -5.14
C SER A 349 -2.14 21.27 -4.47
N TYR A 350 -1.01 21.61 -3.85
CA TYR A 350 -0.84 22.80 -3.01
C TYR A 350 0.40 23.67 -3.36
N TRP A 351 1.09 23.42 -4.51
CA TRP A 351 2.35 24.14 -4.84
C TRP A 351 2.14 25.46 -5.58
N HIS A 352 1.04 26.13 -5.39
CA HIS A 352 0.64 27.28 -6.20
C HIS A 352 1.68 28.40 -6.27
N TYR A 353 2.40 28.65 -5.18
CA TYR A 353 3.41 29.71 -5.05
C TYR A 353 4.82 29.22 -4.72
N TRP A 354 5.07 27.91 -4.77
CA TRP A 354 6.34 27.35 -4.36
C TRP A 354 7.45 27.61 -5.38
N GLY A 355 8.66 27.81 -4.84
CA GLY A 355 9.90 27.95 -5.59
C GLY A 355 10.98 26.99 -5.06
N THR A 356 12.21 27.31 -5.39
CA THR A 356 13.38 26.48 -5.02
C THR A 356 13.55 26.32 -3.51
N GLU A 357 13.22 27.37 -2.74
CA GLU A 357 13.39 27.37 -1.28
C GLU A 357 12.55 26.27 -0.63
N GLN A 358 11.27 26.17 -0.98
CA GLN A 358 10.36 25.18 -0.45
C GLN A 358 10.81 23.75 -0.80
N GLU A 359 11.26 23.51 -2.02
CA GLU A 359 11.79 22.20 -2.42
C GLU A 359 13.06 21.84 -1.64
N VAL A 360 13.96 22.80 -1.41
CA VAL A 360 15.20 22.58 -0.63
C VAL A 360 14.88 22.27 0.83
N GLU A 361 13.93 22.98 1.44
CA GLU A 361 13.48 22.69 2.81
C GLU A 361 12.87 21.28 2.91
N TRP A 362 12.05 20.89 1.95
CA TRP A 362 11.49 19.55 1.91
C TRP A 362 12.55 18.47 1.68
N LYS A 363 13.57 18.69 0.85
CA LYS A 363 14.70 17.77 0.70
C LYS A 363 15.47 17.57 2.00
N ASN A 364 15.67 18.64 2.76
CA ASN A 364 16.31 18.57 4.07
C ASN A 364 15.42 17.87 5.12
N ASN A 365 14.11 18.15 5.10
CA ASN A 365 13.11 17.48 5.92
C ASN A 365 13.13 15.96 5.69
N TYR A 366 13.16 15.51 4.43
CA TYR A 366 13.26 14.09 4.07
C TYR A 366 14.51 13.41 4.60
N LYS A 367 15.67 14.07 4.60
CA LYS A 367 16.91 13.50 5.13
C LYS A 367 16.77 13.11 6.60
N LEU A 368 16.22 14.02 7.42
CA LEU A 368 16.00 13.77 8.85
C LEU A 368 14.93 12.72 9.10
N TRP A 369 13.82 12.81 8.38
CA TRP A 369 12.73 11.86 8.46
C TRP A 369 13.17 10.44 8.07
N MET A 370 13.84 10.27 6.92
CA MET A 370 14.39 8.98 6.49
C MET A 370 15.44 8.44 7.46
N THR A 371 16.26 9.31 8.07
CA THR A 371 17.21 8.93 9.12
C THR A 371 16.49 8.36 10.33
N PHE A 372 15.40 9.01 10.80
CA PHE A 372 14.61 8.51 11.92
C PHE A 372 14.00 7.14 11.60
N ILE A 373 13.35 7.00 10.46
CA ILE A 373 12.67 5.77 10.05
C ILE A 373 13.65 4.59 9.91
N ASN A 374 14.82 4.82 9.28
CA ASN A 374 15.82 3.78 9.15
C ASN A 374 16.42 3.36 10.50
N GLU A 375 16.69 4.32 11.37
CA GLU A 375 17.22 4.02 12.70
C GLU A 375 16.17 3.32 13.57
N TYR A 376 14.89 3.71 13.49
CA TYR A 376 13.79 3.05 14.16
C TYR A 376 13.71 1.57 13.78
N LYS A 377 13.75 1.27 12.48
CA LYS A 377 13.80 -0.10 11.95
C LYS A 377 15.05 -0.85 12.43
N ASN A 378 16.24 -0.22 12.40
CA ASN A 378 17.49 -0.85 12.81
C ASN A 378 17.52 -1.27 14.27
N ARG A 379 16.73 -0.60 15.12
CA ARG A 379 16.55 -0.93 16.54
C ARG A 379 15.40 -1.90 16.82
N GLY A 380 14.75 -2.42 15.80
CA GLY A 380 13.65 -3.39 15.91
C GLY A 380 12.26 -2.78 15.90
N GLY A 381 12.10 -1.48 15.68
CA GLY A 381 10.80 -0.85 15.51
C GLY A 381 10.09 -1.31 14.23
N ARG A 382 8.77 -1.46 14.28
CA ARG A 382 7.97 -1.94 13.15
C ARG A 382 7.68 -0.81 12.19
N ILE A 383 8.15 -0.95 10.94
CA ILE A 383 7.84 -0.08 9.81
C ILE A 383 6.98 -0.85 8.82
N THR A 384 5.89 -0.24 8.37
CA THR A 384 5.00 -0.75 7.32
C THR A 384 5.12 0.06 6.04
N THR A 385 4.32 -0.27 5.04
CA THR A 385 4.24 0.45 3.76
C THR A 385 2.81 0.86 3.47
N GLY A 386 2.58 2.14 3.30
CA GLY A 386 1.33 2.74 2.89
C GLY A 386 1.53 3.70 1.73
N SER A 387 0.59 3.79 0.82
CA SER A 387 0.75 4.62 -0.38
C SER A 387 0.12 6.01 -0.26
N ASP A 388 -0.94 6.15 0.51
CA ASP A 388 -1.76 7.38 0.56
C ASP A 388 -2.10 7.92 -0.84
N SER A 389 -2.37 6.97 -1.78
CA SER A 389 -2.57 7.26 -3.19
C SER A 389 -3.88 7.99 -3.46
N GLY A 390 -3.96 8.66 -4.62
CA GLY A 390 -5.11 9.43 -5.05
C GLY A 390 -4.99 10.92 -4.76
N PHE A 391 -3.87 11.36 -4.19
CA PHE A 391 -3.51 12.74 -3.91
C PHE A 391 -2.14 13.07 -4.50
N ILE A 392 -1.87 14.34 -4.75
CA ILE A 392 -0.53 14.90 -4.95
C ILE A 392 0.32 14.12 -5.99
N TYR A 393 -0.26 13.83 -7.16
CA TYR A 393 0.34 13.05 -8.24
C TYR A 393 0.73 11.61 -7.87
N GLN A 394 0.18 11.06 -6.78
CA GLN A 394 0.42 9.68 -6.38
C GLN A 394 -0.67 8.76 -6.94
N LEU A 395 -0.33 7.98 -7.97
CA LEU A 395 -1.26 7.09 -8.64
C LEU A 395 -1.34 5.73 -7.93
N TYR A 396 -2.55 5.20 -7.77
CA TYR A 396 -2.83 3.90 -7.15
C TYR A 396 -1.95 2.78 -7.74
N GLY A 397 -1.44 1.91 -6.90
CA GLY A 397 -0.52 0.84 -7.27
C GLY A 397 0.91 1.35 -7.55
N PHE A 398 1.09 2.28 -8.46
CA PHE A 398 2.40 2.85 -8.80
C PHE A 398 3.06 3.54 -7.60
N ALA A 399 2.30 4.35 -6.87
CA ALA A 399 2.81 5.04 -5.69
C ALA A 399 3.24 4.06 -4.59
N TYR A 400 2.59 2.90 -4.47
CA TYR A 400 3.01 1.86 -3.53
C TYR A 400 4.40 1.31 -3.86
N ILE A 401 4.68 0.99 -5.12
CA ILE A 401 6.02 0.56 -5.51
C ILE A 401 7.04 1.69 -5.33
N ARG A 402 6.60 2.93 -5.54
CA ARG A 402 7.46 4.10 -5.26
C ARG A 402 7.80 4.22 -3.76
N GLU A 403 6.88 3.91 -2.86
CA GLU A 403 7.17 3.83 -1.42
C GLU A 403 8.28 2.83 -1.11
N LEU A 404 8.27 1.65 -1.76
CA LEU A 404 9.35 0.65 -1.61
C LEU A 404 10.71 1.21 -2.06
N GLU A 405 10.75 1.97 -3.16
CA GLU A 405 11.98 2.64 -3.62
C GLU A 405 12.45 3.70 -2.62
N LEU A 406 11.53 4.45 -2.00
CA LEU A 406 11.86 5.47 -1.00
C LEU A 406 12.35 4.86 0.32
N LEU A 407 11.83 3.71 0.74
CA LEU A 407 12.42 2.93 1.83
C LEU A 407 13.85 2.49 1.49
N ARG A 408 14.12 2.12 0.22
CA ARG A 408 15.49 1.82 -0.23
C ARG A 408 16.39 3.04 -0.16
N GLU A 409 15.89 4.22 -0.55
CA GLU A 409 16.61 5.50 -0.41
C GLU A 409 16.89 5.82 1.06
N ALA A 410 15.97 5.51 1.97
CA ALA A 410 16.14 5.67 3.41
C ALA A 410 17.19 4.71 4.02
N GLY A 411 17.67 3.71 3.28
CA GLY A 411 18.73 2.80 3.73
C GLY A 411 18.31 1.37 4.05
N PHE A 412 17.05 1.01 3.80
CA PHE A 412 16.57 -0.37 4.02
C PHE A 412 17.23 -1.36 3.06
N HIS A 413 17.55 -2.55 3.56
CA HIS A 413 17.91 -3.68 2.71
C HIS A 413 16.67 -4.20 1.94
N PRO A 414 16.79 -4.71 0.70
CA PRO A 414 15.64 -5.20 -0.06
C PRO A 414 14.76 -6.22 0.67
N LEU A 415 15.33 -7.14 1.45
CA LEU A 415 14.54 -8.09 2.25
C LEU A 415 13.77 -7.41 3.40
N GLU A 416 14.30 -6.34 3.99
CA GLU A 416 13.61 -5.54 5.00
C GLU A 416 12.44 -4.79 4.38
N ILE A 417 12.60 -4.28 3.14
CA ILE A 417 11.53 -3.64 2.38
C ILE A 417 10.39 -4.62 2.13
N ILE A 418 10.70 -5.83 1.66
CA ILE A 418 9.67 -6.86 1.42
C ILE A 418 8.97 -7.24 2.74
N LYS A 419 9.72 -7.36 3.86
CA LYS A 419 9.12 -7.60 5.17
C LYS A 419 8.18 -6.46 5.59
N SER A 420 8.57 -5.20 5.37
CA SER A 420 7.72 -4.03 5.65
C SER A 420 6.45 -4.04 4.80
N ALA A 421 6.56 -4.48 3.53
CA ALA A 421 5.47 -4.55 2.57
C ALA A 421 4.52 -5.75 2.77
N THR A 422 4.85 -6.68 3.67
CA THR A 422 4.13 -7.94 3.82
C THR A 422 3.91 -8.29 5.29
N LEU A 423 4.84 -8.96 5.97
CA LEU A 423 4.65 -9.47 7.33
C LEU A 423 4.41 -8.36 8.36
N ASN A 424 5.18 -7.27 8.31
CA ASN A 424 4.98 -6.15 9.25
C ASN A 424 3.58 -5.53 9.12
N GLY A 425 3.05 -5.42 7.88
CA GLY A 425 1.68 -4.99 7.64
C GLY A 425 0.66 -5.95 8.24
N ALA A 426 0.87 -7.26 8.07
CA ALA A 426 0.01 -8.29 8.65
C ALA A 426 -0.01 -8.24 10.19
N GLU A 427 1.18 -8.11 10.82
CA GLU A 427 1.32 -7.95 12.29
C GLU A 427 0.59 -6.68 12.79
N ALA A 428 0.75 -5.56 12.09
CA ALA A 428 0.09 -4.31 12.45
C ALA A 428 -1.44 -4.39 12.34
N LEU A 429 -1.96 -5.24 11.45
CA LEU A 429 -3.39 -5.54 11.31
C LEU A 429 -3.88 -6.63 12.29
N GLY A 430 -2.98 -7.37 12.95
CA GLY A 430 -3.31 -8.55 13.74
C GLY A 430 -3.78 -9.73 12.87
N ALA A 431 -3.23 -9.86 11.67
CA ALA A 431 -3.60 -10.85 10.66
C ALA A 431 -2.43 -11.75 10.24
N GLU A 432 -1.32 -11.73 10.99
CA GLU A 432 -0.09 -12.46 10.69
C GLU A 432 -0.26 -13.99 10.62
N GLU A 433 -1.25 -14.53 11.31
CA GLU A 433 -1.61 -15.95 11.22
C GLU A 433 -2.30 -16.33 9.90
N LEU A 434 -2.79 -15.32 9.16
CA LEU A 434 -3.54 -15.52 7.93
C LEU A 434 -2.79 -15.13 6.67
N ILE A 435 -2.00 -14.04 6.72
CA ILE A 435 -1.36 -13.40 5.57
C ILE A 435 0.05 -12.89 5.93
N GLY A 436 0.75 -12.27 4.98
CA GLY A 436 2.00 -11.54 5.20
C GLY A 436 3.27 -12.37 5.02
N SER A 437 3.17 -13.71 5.03
CA SER A 437 4.27 -14.61 4.70
C SER A 437 3.76 -15.86 4.00
N VAL A 438 4.64 -16.56 3.28
CA VAL A 438 4.29 -17.81 2.57
C VAL A 438 4.56 -19.01 3.47
N GLU A 439 3.52 -19.47 4.15
CA GLU A 439 3.57 -20.57 5.11
C GLU A 439 2.36 -21.50 4.96
N VAL A 440 2.55 -22.80 5.24
CA VAL A 440 1.46 -23.77 5.23
C VAL A 440 0.38 -23.38 6.23
N GLY A 441 -0.87 -23.37 5.79
CA GLY A 441 -2.05 -22.97 6.57
C GLY A 441 -2.49 -21.52 6.34
N LYS A 442 -1.63 -20.63 5.84
CA LYS A 442 -1.98 -19.25 5.48
C LYS A 442 -2.76 -19.18 4.17
N LEU A 443 -3.35 -18.03 3.93
CA LEU A 443 -4.07 -17.75 2.68
C LEU A 443 -3.09 -17.69 1.50
N ALA A 444 -3.55 -18.15 0.35
CA ALA A 444 -2.78 -18.10 -0.88
C ALA A 444 -2.87 -16.71 -1.52
N ASP A 445 -2.15 -15.78 -0.93
CA ASP A 445 -1.98 -14.41 -1.41
C ASP A 445 -0.53 -14.23 -1.87
N PHE A 446 -0.31 -14.10 -3.19
CA PHE A 446 1.03 -14.09 -3.79
C PHE A 446 1.19 -13.02 -4.85
N VAL A 447 2.44 -12.59 -5.04
CA VAL A 447 2.91 -11.84 -6.20
C VAL A 447 3.92 -12.69 -6.95
N ILE A 448 3.73 -12.92 -8.24
CA ILE A 448 4.65 -13.66 -9.10
C ILE A 448 5.23 -12.72 -10.15
N ILE A 449 6.54 -12.66 -10.23
CA ILE A 449 7.31 -11.76 -11.11
C ILE A 449 8.42 -12.51 -11.83
N GLU A 450 8.76 -12.05 -13.04
CA GLU A 450 9.74 -12.72 -13.90
C GLU A 450 11.19 -12.42 -13.51
N GLU A 451 11.45 -11.24 -12.91
CA GLU A 451 12.79 -10.79 -12.56
C GLU A 451 13.01 -10.64 -11.05
N ASN A 452 14.28 -10.67 -10.63
CA ASN A 452 14.65 -10.60 -9.22
C ASN A 452 14.41 -9.20 -8.61
N PRO A 453 13.39 -9.04 -7.74
CA PRO A 453 13.04 -7.74 -7.14
C PRO A 453 14.08 -7.26 -6.12
N LEU A 454 14.89 -8.17 -5.56
CA LEU A 454 15.94 -7.79 -4.62
C LEU A 454 17.11 -7.08 -5.30
N LYS A 455 17.26 -7.26 -6.62
CA LYS A 455 18.23 -6.52 -7.43
C LYS A 455 17.67 -5.19 -7.95
N ASN A 456 16.38 -5.16 -8.24
CA ASN A 456 15.74 -3.99 -8.84
C ASN A 456 14.24 -3.95 -8.46
N LEU A 457 13.87 -3.08 -7.52
CA LEU A 457 12.48 -2.93 -7.08
C LEU A 457 11.55 -2.46 -8.22
N LYS A 458 12.07 -1.81 -9.27
CA LYS A 458 11.25 -1.34 -10.41
C LYS A 458 10.59 -2.47 -11.19
N VAL A 459 11.07 -3.71 -11.06
CA VAL A 459 10.41 -4.87 -11.69
C VAL A 459 9.09 -5.24 -11.00
N LEU A 460 8.78 -4.62 -9.86
CA LEU A 460 7.51 -4.76 -9.14
C LEU A 460 6.39 -3.86 -9.69
N TYR A 461 6.72 -2.83 -10.49
CA TYR A 461 5.68 -2.10 -11.21
C TYR A 461 4.91 -3.06 -12.14
N GLY A 462 3.59 -2.95 -12.21
CA GLY A 462 2.78 -3.75 -13.14
C GLY A 462 3.25 -3.61 -14.59
N THR A 463 3.77 -2.45 -14.96
CA THR A 463 4.36 -2.14 -16.26
C THR A 463 5.81 -2.62 -16.44
N GLY A 464 6.46 -3.10 -15.38
CA GLY A 464 7.88 -3.50 -15.39
C GLY A 464 8.87 -2.32 -15.41
N ALA A 465 10.15 -2.65 -15.50
CA ALA A 465 11.26 -1.71 -15.54
C ALA A 465 11.76 -1.47 -16.98
N ILE A 466 12.11 -0.23 -17.30
CA ILE A 466 12.74 0.13 -18.58
C ILE A 466 14.22 -0.33 -18.53
N LYS A 467 14.63 -1.05 -19.56
CA LYS A 467 16.02 -1.50 -19.80
C LYS A 467 16.41 -1.41 -21.25
N LEU A 468 17.71 -1.48 -21.53
CA LEU A 468 18.24 -1.74 -22.84
C LEU A 468 18.47 -3.26 -23.01
N ASN A 469 18.03 -3.81 -24.15
CA ASN A 469 18.35 -5.18 -24.53
C ASN A 469 19.74 -5.25 -25.21
N ASN A 470 20.18 -6.45 -25.58
CA ASN A 470 21.47 -6.67 -26.24
C ASN A 470 21.61 -6.00 -27.61
N LYS A 471 20.51 -5.49 -28.18
CA LYS A 471 20.49 -4.74 -29.44
C LYS A 471 20.45 -3.23 -29.23
N ASN A 472 20.60 -2.75 -27.98
CA ASN A 472 20.43 -1.36 -27.57
C ASN A 472 19.02 -0.78 -27.80
N GLU A 473 18.00 -1.63 -27.84
CA GLU A 473 16.61 -1.23 -27.93
C GLU A 473 16.03 -1.05 -26.51
N VAL A 474 15.20 -0.03 -26.32
CA VAL A 474 14.46 0.19 -25.07
C VAL A 474 13.36 -0.85 -24.99
N VAL A 475 13.38 -1.64 -23.92
CA VAL A 475 12.37 -2.66 -23.63
C VAL A 475 11.89 -2.54 -22.19
N ARG A 476 10.68 -3.01 -21.92
CA ARG A 476 10.20 -3.23 -20.56
C ARG A 476 10.41 -4.68 -20.17
N VAL A 477 10.94 -4.90 -18.99
CA VAL A 477 11.25 -6.21 -18.43
C VAL A 477 10.68 -6.37 -17.03
N GLY A 478 10.35 -7.60 -16.65
CA GLY A 478 9.70 -7.89 -15.37
C GLY A 478 8.25 -7.41 -15.38
N GLY A 479 7.85 -6.81 -14.30
CA GLY A 479 6.46 -6.52 -14.01
C GLY A 479 5.80 -7.67 -13.24
N VAL A 480 4.75 -7.35 -12.51
CA VAL A 480 3.91 -8.36 -11.88
C VAL A 480 3.24 -9.18 -12.98
N LYS A 481 3.50 -10.48 -13.01
CA LYS A 481 2.87 -11.40 -13.96
C LYS A 481 1.51 -11.86 -13.47
N TYR A 482 1.49 -12.34 -12.24
CA TYR A 482 0.28 -12.77 -11.57
C TYR A 482 0.22 -12.19 -10.15
N THR A 483 -0.95 -11.68 -9.82
CA THR A 483 -1.36 -11.46 -8.43
C THR A 483 -2.34 -12.55 -8.06
N ILE A 484 -2.12 -13.23 -6.96
CA ILE A 484 -3.02 -14.28 -6.48
C ILE A 484 -3.57 -13.80 -5.13
N LYS A 485 -4.89 -13.75 -5.02
CA LYS A 485 -5.59 -13.42 -3.78
C LYS A 485 -6.62 -14.50 -3.48
N ASP A 486 -6.57 -15.07 -2.28
CA ASP A 486 -7.47 -16.17 -1.88
C ASP A 486 -7.45 -17.35 -2.88
N GLY A 487 -6.29 -17.63 -3.52
CA GLY A 487 -6.14 -18.69 -4.52
C GLY A 487 -6.71 -18.35 -5.91
N ILE A 488 -7.25 -17.16 -6.11
CA ILE A 488 -7.70 -16.63 -7.40
C ILE A 488 -6.53 -15.97 -8.11
N ILE A 489 -6.23 -16.40 -9.33
CA ILE A 489 -5.15 -15.88 -10.15
C ILE A 489 -5.66 -14.70 -10.96
N TYR A 490 -5.05 -13.54 -10.80
CA TYR A 490 -5.26 -12.34 -11.62
C TYR A 490 -4.06 -12.15 -12.54
N ASN A 491 -4.32 -12.03 -13.85
CA ASN A 491 -3.29 -11.67 -14.82
C ASN A 491 -3.11 -10.16 -14.80
N SER A 492 -1.98 -9.68 -14.29
CA SER A 492 -1.74 -8.25 -14.06
C SER A 492 -1.77 -7.40 -15.34
N LYS A 493 -1.49 -7.98 -16.50
CA LYS A 493 -1.57 -7.30 -17.80
C LYS A 493 -3.00 -7.15 -18.33
N MET A 494 -3.97 -7.82 -17.72
CA MET A 494 -5.37 -7.80 -18.12
C MET A 494 -6.24 -6.94 -17.20
N LEU A 495 -5.70 -6.51 -16.07
CA LEU A 495 -6.33 -5.60 -15.11
C LEU A 495 -6.28 -4.15 -15.60
#